data_a0167fd7bdb7cfefb423ccb5ba7cfb6d
#
_entry.id   a0167fd7bdb7cfefb423ccb5ba7cfb6d
#
_cell.length_a   1.000
_cell.length_b   1.000
_cell.length_c   1.000
_cell.angle_alpha   90.00
_cell.angle_beta   90.00
_cell.angle_gamma   90.00
#
_symmetry.space_group_name_H-M   'P 1'
#
loop_
_entity.id
_entity.type
_entity.pdbx_description
1 polymer ?
#
loop_
_entity_poly.entity_id
_entity_poly.type
_entity_poly.pdbx_seq_one_letter_code
_entity_poly.pdbx_strand_id
1 'polypeptide(L)'
;KIKILATPDENYEIDEWLIDGTPIANTGLNFYYLSLSKDTNVKVTFRSTKPVEYVVTVDPVLPSAEAGTVQLFKKNGDAVESGKSVVTGTEMYVEVKPADKYELETLQVNDKTIKVGDENLVNLSDGGYKYVFTVTGVTTIQATFKQGGAVEQLSANPIVAYVTNGGTRLEIVGATEGVDIRLYDYTGQLLLSSTEHALDISALPTGSYIVLVGNYTTRIVK
;
A
#
# COMPACT_ATOMS: atom_id res chain seq x y z
N LYS A 1 -37.58 -7.18 -53.37
CA LYS A 1 -36.70 -7.06 -52.18
C LYS A 1 -37.19 -8.01 -51.09
N ILE A 2 -36.29 -8.73 -50.50
CA ILE A 2 -36.56 -9.61 -49.37
C ILE A 2 -36.01 -8.91 -48.11
N LYS A 3 -36.82 -8.89 -47.05
CA LYS A 3 -36.36 -8.46 -45.72
C LYS A 3 -35.84 -9.65 -44.98
N ILE A 4 -34.58 -9.61 -44.59
CA ILE A 4 -33.91 -10.60 -43.71
C ILE A 4 -33.84 -10.03 -42.32
N LEU A 5 -34.28 -10.76 -41.31
CA LEU A 5 -34.27 -10.37 -39.91
C LEU A 5 -33.21 -11.23 -39.18
N ALA A 6 -32.39 -10.58 -38.38
CA ALA A 6 -31.51 -11.23 -37.43
C ALA A 6 -31.93 -10.86 -36.02
N THR A 7 -32.10 -11.85 -35.16
CA THR A 7 -32.49 -11.64 -33.77
C THR A 7 -31.34 -12.13 -32.87
N PRO A 8 -30.51 -11.23 -32.35
CA PRO A 8 -29.50 -11.63 -31.38
C PRO A 8 -30.15 -12.22 -30.12
N ASP A 9 -29.47 -13.19 -29.52
CA ASP A 9 -29.81 -13.67 -28.19
C ASP A 9 -29.46 -12.58 -27.13
N GLU A 10 -29.93 -12.83 -25.90
CA GLU A 10 -29.59 -11.96 -24.75
C GLU A 10 -28.07 -11.83 -24.61
N ASN A 11 -27.58 -10.62 -24.41
CA ASN A 11 -26.17 -10.28 -24.33
C ASN A 11 -25.36 -10.48 -25.62
N TYR A 12 -26.05 -10.49 -26.77
CA TYR A 12 -25.40 -10.46 -28.08
C TYR A 12 -25.95 -9.30 -28.91
N GLU A 13 -25.15 -8.82 -29.84
CA GLU A 13 -25.56 -7.86 -30.88
C GLU A 13 -25.05 -8.32 -32.23
N ILE A 14 -25.64 -7.79 -33.31
CA ILE A 14 -25.16 -8.07 -34.66
C ILE A 14 -23.78 -7.42 -34.81
N ASP A 15 -22.78 -8.24 -35.11
CA ASP A 15 -21.44 -7.78 -35.39
C ASP A 15 -21.32 -7.38 -36.86
N GLU A 16 -21.66 -8.27 -37.77
CA GLU A 16 -21.49 -8.05 -39.19
C GLU A 16 -22.52 -8.82 -40.04
N TRP A 17 -22.92 -8.21 -41.13
CA TRP A 17 -23.65 -8.85 -42.22
C TRP A 17 -22.68 -9.07 -43.39
N LEU A 18 -22.69 -10.26 -43.97
CA LEU A 18 -21.91 -10.63 -45.16
C LEU A 18 -22.86 -11.08 -46.28
N ILE A 19 -22.69 -10.49 -47.47
CA ILE A 19 -23.38 -10.88 -48.68
C ILE A 19 -22.34 -11.45 -49.66
N ASP A 20 -22.50 -12.72 -50.00
CA ASP A 20 -21.55 -13.47 -50.85
C ASP A 20 -20.08 -13.33 -50.29
N GLY A 21 -19.94 -13.34 -48.96
CA GLY A 21 -18.64 -13.19 -48.28
C GLY A 21 -18.13 -11.73 -48.18
N THR A 22 -18.83 -10.76 -48.76
CA THR A 22 -18.46 -9.34 -48.69
C THR A 22 -19.17 -8.67 -47.51
N PRO A 23 -18.40 -8.05 -46.58
CA PRO A 23 -19.00 -7.28 -45.48
C PRO A 23 -19.82 -6.10 -46.00
N ILE A 24 -20.96 -5.86 -45.36
CA ILE A 24 -21.75 -4.67 -45.59
C ILE A 24 -21.79 -3.81 -44.32
N ALA A 25 -21.84 -2.49 -44.50
CA ALA A 25 -21.86 -1.57 -43.40
C ALA A 25 -23.00 -1.90 -42.40
N ASN A 26 -22.63 -2.08 -41.13
CA ASN A 26 -23.61 -2.26 -40.07
C ASN A 26 -24.38 -0.94 -39.85
N THR A 27 -25.69 -0.99 -40.14
CA THR A 27 -26.57 0.18 -39.97
C THR A 27 -27.15 0.31 -38.57
N GLY A 28 -26.75 -0.59 -37.64
CA GLY A 28 -27.37 -0.67 -36.30
C GLY A 28 -28.78 -1.29 -36.32
N LEU A 29 -29.26 -1.74 -37.48
CA LEU A 29 -30.57 -2.36 -37.62
C LEU A 29 -30.48 -3.88 -37.55
N ASN A 30 -31.48 -4.51 -36.96
CA ASN A 30 -31.58 -5.96 -36.88
C ASN A 30 -32.16 -6.60 -38.15
N PHE A 31 -32.23 -5.87 -39.25
CA PHE A 31 -32.71 -6.34 -40.55
C PHE A 31 -31.94 -5.72 -41.71
N TYR A 32 -31.96 -6.48 -42.83
CA TYR A 32 -31.38 -6.03 -44.09
C TYR A 32 -32.36 -6.29 -45.24
N TYR A 33 -32.44 -5.36 -46.21
CA TYR A 33 -33.23 -5.54 -47.44
C TYR A 33 -32.32 -5.95 -48.58
N LEU A 34 -32.47 -7.20 -49.03
CA LEU A 34 -31.70 -7.77 -50.14
C LEU A 34 -32.53 -7.74 -51.42
N SER A 35 -31.91 -7.26 -52.54
CA SER A 35 -32.47 -7.41 -53.88
C SER A 35 -31.80 -8.62 -54.54
N LEU A 36 -32.59 -9.68 -54.78
CA LEU A 36 -32.09 -10.90 -55.41
C LEU A 36 -32.12 -10.74 -56.96
N SER A 37 -30.99 -11.04 -57.58
CA SER A 37 -30.83 -11.20 -59.03
C SER A 37 -30.15 -12.51 -59.41
N LYS A 38 -29.64 -13.23 -58.44
CA LYS A 38 -28.93 -14.51 -58.52
C LYS A 38 -29.01 -15.20 -57.17
N ASP A 39 -28.54 -16.42 -57.13
CA ASP A 39 -28.31 -17.11 -55.83
C ASP A 39 -27.33 -16.30 -55.01
N THR A 40 -27.69 -16.06 -53.77
CA THR A 40 -26.95 -15.16 -52.88
C THR A 40 -26.82 -15.79 -51.48
N ASN A 41 -25.59 -15.84 -50.97
CA ASN A 41 -25.33 -16.30 -49.62
C ASN A 41 -25.37 -15.11 -48.64
N VAL A 42 -26.15 -15.23 -47.58
CA VAL A 42 -26.23 -14.23 -46.51
C VAL A 42 -25.75 -14.86 -45.21
N LYS A 43 -24.76 -14.25 -44.59
CA LYS A 43 -24.25 -14.64 -43.28
C LYS A 43 -24.34 -13.45 -42.31
N VAL A 44 -24.75 -13.72 -41.08
CA VAL A 44 -24.74 -12.77 -39.98
C VAL A 44 -23.82 -13.30 -38.88
N THR A 45 -22.98 -12.47 -38.35
CA THR A 45 -22.19 -12.76 -37.16
C THR A 45 -22.70 -11.95 -35.98
N PHE A 46 -22.54 -12.51 -34.80
CA PHE A 46 -22.96 -11.87 -33.55
C PHE A 46 -21.75 -11.76 -32.64
N ARG A 47 -21.64 -10.67 -31.90
CA ARG A 47 -20.64 -10.48 -30.84
C ARG A 47 -21.31 -10.36 -29.48
N SER A 48 -20.63 -10.84 -28.45
CA SER A 48 -21.12 -10.71 -27.09
C SER A 48 -21.04 -9.25 -26.61
N THR A 49 -22.11 -8.78 -25.99
CA THR A 49 -22.17 -7.49 -25.27
C THR A 49 -21.91 -7.67 -23.77
N LYS A 50 -21.74 -8.91 -23.31
CA LYS A 50 -21.45 -9.18 -21.91
C LYS A 50 -20.10 -8.56 -21.54
N PRO A 51 -20.04 -7.77 -20.48
CA PRO A 51 -18.79 -7.21 -20.03
C PRO A 51 -17.75 -8.26 -19.72
N VAL A 52 -16.53 -8.05 -20.16
CA VAL A 52 -15.39 -8.90 -19.75
C VAL A 52 -15.04 -8.58 -18.31
N GLU A 53 -14.94 -9.59 -17.48
CA GLU A 53 -14.60 -9.48 -16.07
C GLU A 53 -13.30 -10.21 -15.77
N TYR A 54 -12.53 -9.67 -14.82
CA TYR A 54 -11.31 -10.28 -14.34
C TYR A 54 -11.31 -10.39 -12.82
N VAL A 55 -10.72 -11.46 -12.32
CA VAL A 55 -10.57 -11.66 -10.87
C VAL A 55 -9.50 -10.72 -10.32
N VAL A 56 -9.81 -10.09 -9.19
CA VAL A 56 -8.86 -9.27 -8.41
C VAL A 56 -8.61 -9.97 -7.08
N THR A 57 -7.36 -10.35 -6.82
CA THR A 57 -6.97 -11.14 -5.64
C THR A 57 -5.96 -10.35 -4.80
N VAL A 58 -6.14 -10.39 -3.49
CA VAL A 58 -5.12 -9.97 -2.52
C VAL A 58 -4.46 -11.21 -1.98
N ASP A 59 -3.15 -11.33 -2.21
CA ASP A 59 -2.33 -12.40 -1.68
C ASP A 59 -2.06 -12.18 -0.18
N PRO A 60 -1.68 -13.24 0.55
CA PRO A 60 -1.34 -13.12 1.96
C PRO A 60 -0.29 -12.04 2.21
N VAL A 61 -0.54 -11.23 3.23
CA VAL A 61 0.37 -10.18 3.67
C VAL A 61 1.67 -10.79 4.20
N LEU A 62 2.81 -10.19 3.85
CA LEU A 62 4.13 -10.61 4.32
C LEU A 62 4.68 -9.61 5.37
N PRO A 63 5.43 -10.08 6.38
CA PRO A 63 5.82 -11.47 6.67
C PRO A 63 4.70 -12.30 7.30
N SER A 64 3.64 -11.68 7.80
CA SER A 64 2.49 -12.35 8.42
C SER A 64 1.25 -11.47 8.35
N ALA A 65 0.05 -12.04 8.53
CA ALA A 65 -1.21 -11.31 8.55
C ALA A 65 -1.29 -10.22 9.65
N GLU A 66 -0.47 -10.33 10.68
CA GLU A 66 -0.41 -9.35 11.78
C GLU A 66 0.41 -8.10 11.42
N ALA A 67 1.16 -8.14 10.33
CA ALA A 67 2.02 -7.02 9.92
C ALA A 67 1.24 -5.83 9.34
N GLY A 68 -0.01 -6.01 8.93
CA GLY A 68 -0.86 -4.97 8.40
C GLY A 68 -2.10 -5.49 7.71
N THR A 69 -2.86 -4.59 7.13
CA THR A 69 -4.09 -4.91 6.39
C THR A 69 -4.04 -4.39 4.96
N VAL A 70 -4.74 -5.09 4.07
CA VAL A 70 -4.93 -4.70 2.67
C VAL A 70 -6.42 -4.80 2.35
N GLN A 71 -7.00 -3.73 1.84
CA GLN A 71 -8.41 -3.65 1.48
C GLN A 71 -8.58 -3.09 0.08
N LEU A 72 -9.55 -3.62 -0.66
CA LEU A 72 -9.87 -3.23 -2.02
C LEU A 72 -11.17 -2.44 -2.08
N PHE A 73 -11.18 -1.42 -2.93
CA PHE A 73 -12.35 -0.58 -3.14
C PHE A 73 -12.50 -0.22 -4.62
N LYS A 74 -13.72 -0.05 -5.08
CA LYS A 74 -13.99 0.67 -6.32
C LYS A 74 -13.78 2.16 -6.10
N LYS A 75 -13.62 2.92 -7.17
CA LYS A 75 -13.45 4.38 -7.13
C LYS A 75 -14.52 5.12 -6.31
N ASN A 76 -15.74 4.62 -6.32
CA ASN A 76 -16.88 5.16 -5.57
C ASN A 76 -16.85 4.86 -4.05
N GLY A 77 -15.87 4.08 -3.58
CA GLY A 77 -15.72 3.70 -2.18
C GLY A 77 -16.34 2.36 -1.79
N ASP A 78 -17.00 1.67 -2.72
CA ASP A 78 -17.54 0.33 -2.44
C ASP A 78 -16.41 -0.67 -2.21
N ALA A 79 -16.44 -1.36 -1.07
CA ALA A 79 -15.46 -2.40 -0.75
C ALA A 79 -15.65 -3.63 -1.68
N VAL A 80 -14.53 -4.23 -2.07
CA VAL A 80 -14.49 -5.44 -2.89
C VAL A 80 -13.70 -6.52 -2.15
N GLU A 81 -14.30 -7.69 -1.99
CA GLU A 81 -13.61 -8.83 -1.40
C GLU A 81 -12.56 -9.39 -2.37
N SER A 82 -11.45 -9.91 -1.83
CA SER A 82 -10.44 -10.64 -2.59
C SER A 82 -11.06 -11.85 -3.31
N GLY A 83 -10.64 -12.08 -4.55
CA GLY A 83 -11.13 -13.18 -5.39
C GLY A 83 -12.44 -12.88 -6.13
N LYS A 84 -12.97 -11.68 -6.07
CA LYS A 84 -14.16 -11.29 -6.84
C LYS A 84 -13.81 -10.83 -8.25
N SER A 85 -14.73 -11.10 -9.18
CA SER A 85 -14.65 -10.60 -10.55
C SER A 85 -15.09 -9.15 -10.64
N VAL A 86 -14.35 -8.37 -11.43
CA VAL A 86 -14.58 -6.96 -11.68
C VAL A 86 -14.53 -6.70 -13.18
N VAL A 87 -15.44 -5.87 -13.68
CA VAL A 87 -15.51 -5.50 -15.09
C VAL A 87 -14.24 -4.79 -15.54
N THR A 88 -13.74 -5.16 -16.73
CA THR A 88 -12.57 -4.48 -17.32
C THR A 88 -12.81 -2.98 -17.46
N GLY A 89 -11.76 -2.18 -17.25
CA GLY A 89 -11.84 -0.72 -17.26
C GLY A 89 -12.31 -0.11 -15.94
N THR A 90 -12.70 -0.91 -14.94
CA THR A 90 -13.07 -0.38 -13.62
C THR A 90 -11.85 0.20 -12.93
N GLU A 91 -11.94 1.47 -12.51
CA GLU A 91 -10.97 2.09 -11.61
C GLU A 91 -11.20 1.62 -10.18
N MET A 92 -10.15 1.11 -9.58
CA MET A 92 -10.11 0.63 -8.20
C MET A 92 -8.97 1.29 -7.44
N TYR A 93 -9.02 1.18 -6.13
CA TYR A 93 -7.86 1.47 -5.30
C TYR A 93 -7.69 0.40 -4.22
N VAL A 94 -6.46 0.23 -3.82
CA VAL A 94 -6.08 -0.57 -2.66
C VAL A 94 -5.67 0.37 -1.54
N GLU A 95 -6.15 0.10 -0.34
CA GLU A 95 -5.67 0.72 0.90
C GLU A 95 -4.84 -0.30 1.66
N VAL A 96 -3.66 0.12 2.07
CA VAL A 96 -2.69 -0.69 2.80
C VAL A 96 -2.38 0.02 4.11
N LYS A 97 -2.59 -0.65 5.23
CA LYS A 97 -2.34 -0.07 6.54
C LYS A 97 -1.38 -0.96 7.33
N PRO A 98 -0.14 -0.48 7.60
CA PRO A 98 0.77 -1.16 8.50
C PRO A 98 0.16 -1.29 9.90
N ALA A 99 0.43 -2.40 10.58
CA ALA A 99 0.16 -2.54 12.00
C ALA A 99 1.21 -1.79 12.84
N ASP A 100 0.97 -1.65 14.14
CA ASP A 100 1.94 -1.06 15.07
C ASP A 100 3.29 -1.76 14.94
N LYS A 101 4.38 -0.99 14.92
CA LYS A 101 5.78 -1.45 14.76
C LYS A 101 6.11 -2.01 13.38
N TYR A 102 5.23 -1.86 12.40
CA TYR A 102 5.49 -2.21 11.01
C TYR A 102 5.43 -0.98 10.10
N GLU A 103 6.15 -1.07 9.01
CA GLU A 103 6.15 -0.08 7.91
C GLU A 103 5.90 -0.80 6.60
N LEU A 104 5.24 -0.15 5.65
CA LEU A 104 5.13 -0.68 4.31
C LEU A 104 6.52 -0.72 3.66
N GLU A 105 6.95 -1.89 3.24
CA GLU A 105 8.19 -2.07 2.48
C GLU A 105 7.91 -1.96 0.98
N THR A 106 6.96 -2.77 0.50
CA THR A 106 6.52 -2.75 -0.89
C THR A 106 5.04 -3.09 -1.00
N LEU A 107 4.38 -2.47 -1.98
CA LEU A 107 3.09 -2.87 -2.52
C LEU A 107 3.33 -3.36 -3.94
N GLN A 108 2.94 -4.58 -4.25
CA GLN A 108 3.01 -5.15 -5.59
C GLN A 108 1.60 -5.25 -6.17
N VAL A 109 1.42 -4.73 -7.38
CA VAL A 109 0.20 -4.88 -8.17
C VAL A 109 0.60 -5.53 -9.50
N ASN A 110 0.27 -6.79 -9.67
CA ASN A 110 0.83 -7.65 -10.73
C ASN A 110 2.37 -7.60 -10.70
N ASP A 111 3.00 -7.29 -11.84
CA ASP A 111 4.45 -7.18 -11.97
C ASP A 111 5.01 -5.82 -11.52
N LYS A 112 4.14 -4.86 -11.16
CA LYS A 112 4.56 -3.52 -10.75
C LYS A 112 4.80 -3.46 -9.25
N THR A 113 6.04 -3.17 -8.86
CA THR A 113 6.42 -2.92 -7.45
C THR A 113 6.37 -1.42 -7.17
N ILE A 114 5.62 -1.04 -6.13
CA ILE A 114 5.42 0.32 -5.64
C ILE A 114 6.11 0.40 -4.26
N LYS A 115 6.85 1.48 -4.01
CA LYS A 115 7.53 1.74 -2.74
C LYS A 115 7.03 3.03 -2.11
N VAL A 116 7.26 3.17 -0.81
CA VAL A 116 7.01 4.43 -0.11
C VAL A 116 7.84 5.54 -0.75
N GLY A 117 7.16 6.65 -1.10
CA GLY A 117 7.75 7.75 -1.87
C GLY A 117 7.46 7.71 -3.38
N ASP A 118 6.81 6.63 -3.89
CA ASP A 118 6.29 6.63 -5.26
C ASP A 118 5.19 7.69 -5.39
N GLU A 119 5.20 8.47 -6.46
CA GLU A 119 4.26 9.59 -6.71
C GLU A 119 2.78 9.14 -6.77
N ASN A 120 2.55 7.87 -7.13
CA ASN A 120 1.21 7.29 -7.25
C ASN A 120 0.74 6.63 -5.94
N LEU A 121 1.59 6.56 -4.92
CA LEU A 121 1.25 6.04 -3.61
C LEU A 121 0.92 7.20 -2.65
N VAL A 122 -0.35 7.40 -2.38
CA VAL A 122 -0.85 8.50 -1.56
C VAL A 122 -0.81 8.11 -0.08
N ASN A 123 -0.18 8.93 0.76
CA ASN A 123 -0.22 8.77 2.21
C ASN A 123 -1.59 9.19 2.75
N LEU A 124 -2.17 8.37 3.63
CA LEU A 124 -3.42 8.66 4.32
C LEU A 124 -3.14 9.25 5.70
N SER A 125 -4.08 10.04 6.21
CA SER A 125 -3.95 10.72 7.53
C SER A 125 -3.89 9.76 8.72
N ASP A 126 -4.31 8.52 8.54
CA ASP A 126 -4.31 7.47 9.56
C ASP A 126 -3.06 6.56 9.53
N GLY A 127 -2.04 6.98 8.76
CA GLY A 127 -0.78 6.23 8.58
C GLY A 127 -0.84 5.12 7.53
N GLY A 128 -1.96 4.99 6.83
CA GLY A 128 -2.11 4.06 5.71
C GLY A 128 -1.62 4.65 4.39
N TYR A 129 -1.75 3.84 3.34
CA TYR A 129 -1.38 4.18 1.97
C TYR A 129 -2.51 3.80 1.02
N LYS A 130 -2.68 4.59 -0.03
CA LYS A 130 -3.66 4.36 -1.10
C LYS A 130 -2.98 4.35 -2.46
N TYR A 131 -3.26 3.33 -3.24
CA TYR A 131 -2.80 3.22 -4.63
C TYR A 131 -3.98 2.96 -5.56
N VAL A 132 -4.07 3.75 -6.65
CA VAL A 132 -5.14 3.65 -7.66
C VAL A 132 -4.65 2.84 -8.85
N PHE A 133 -5.49 1.95 -9.37
CA PHE A 133 -5.22 1.15 -10.56
C PHE A 133 -6.50 0.88 -11.36
N THR A 134 -6.34 0.50 -12.63
CA THR A 134 -7.46 0.10 -13.50
C THR A 134 -7.37 -1.39 -13.79
N VAL A 135 -8.49 -2.10 -13.68
CA VAL A 135 -8.58 -3.52 -13.99
C VAL A 135 -8.56 -3.72 -15.51
N THR A 136 -7.47 -4.26 -16.04
CA THR A 136 -7.31 -4.57 -17.48
C THR A 136 -7.05 -6.06 -17.73
N GLY A 137 -6.94 -6.84 -16.67
CA GLY A 137 -6.67 -8.28 -16.68
C GLY A 137 -6.80 -8.85 -15.27
N VAL A 138 -6.51 -10.13 -15.12
CA VAL A 138 -6.37 -10.75 -13.79
C VAL A 138 -5.38 -9.91 -12.99
N THR A 139 -5.77 -9.54 -11.78
CA THR A 139 -4.98 -8.63 -10.95
C THR A 139 -4.67 -9.29 -9.62
N THR A 140 -3.39 -9.32 -9.27
CA THR A 140 -2.88 -9.83 -8.00
C THR A 140 -2.23 -8.69 -7.23
N ILE A 141 -2.55 -8.57 -5.96
CA ILE A 141 -2.04 -7.52 -5.08
C ILE A 141 -1.39 -8.18 -3.87
N GLN A 142 -0.15 -7.78 -3.56
CA GLN A 142 0.57 -8.24 -2.38
C GLN A 142 1.23 -7.06 -1.67
N ALA A 143 1.05 -6.96 -0.35
CA ALA A 143 1.77 -6.03 0.49
C ALA A 143 2.84 -6.75 1.30
N THR A 144 4.02 -6.19 1.32
CA THR A 144 5.13 -6.63 2.17
C THR A 144 5.42 -5.53 3.19
N PHE A 145 5.44 -5.92 4.45
CA PHE A 145 5.80 -5.03 5.55
C PHE A 145 7.15 -5.47 6.15
N LYS A 146 7.89 -4.52 6.63
CA LYS A 146 9.08 -4.77 7.46
C LYS A 146 8.79 -4.27 8.87
N GLN A 147 9.48 -4.83 9.86
CA GLN A 147 9.46 -4.19 11.17
C GLN A 147 10.04 -2.79 11.02
N GLY A 148 9.23 -1.79 11.34
CA GLY A 148 9.71 -0.44 11.52
C GLY A 148 10.81 -0.50 12.56
N GLY A 149 11.98 0.04 12.26
CA GLY A 149 12.91 0.34 13.34
C GLY A 149 12.11 1.17 14.32
N ALA A 150 12.14 0.82 15.61
CA ALA A 150 11.53 1.63 16.62
C ALA A 150 12.10 3.05 16.49
N VAL A 151 11.41 3.91 15.73
CA VAL A 151 11.45 5.30 16.05
C VAL A 151 10.67 5.34 17.34
N GLU A 152 11.37 5.22 18.46
CA GLU A 152 10.79 5.64 19.72
C GLU A 152 10.09 6.97 19.39
N GLN A 153 8.78 6.94 19.55
CA GLN A 153 7.96 8.15 19.48
C GLN A 153 8.73 9.17 20.31
N LEU A 154 9.33 10.16 19.63
CA LEU A 154 9.97 11.25 20.33
C LEU A 154 8.92 11.74 21.31
N SER A 155 9.05 11.35 22.56
CA SER A 155 8.26 11.87 23.66
C SER A 155 8.23 13.38 23.46
N ALA A 156 7.10 14.00 23.62
CA ALA A 156 6.93 15.45 23.42
C ALA A 156 7.96 16.30 24.20
N ASN A 157 8.72 15.66 25.09
CA ASN A 157 9.91 16.17 25.73
C ASN A 157 11.11 15.26 25.39
N PRO A 158 12.04 15.72 24.51
CA PRO A 158 13.25 14.95 24.23
C PRO A 158 14.02 14.71 25.54
N ILE A 159 14.49 13.48 25.75
CA ILE A 159 15.40 13.18 26.87
C ILE A 159 16.69 13.96 26.59
N VAL A 160 17.06 14.81 27.54
CA VAL A 160 18.28 15.62 27.47
C VAL A 160 19.13 15.29 28.67
N ALA A 161 20.39 14.96 28.44
CA ALA A 161 21.40 14.78 29.47
C ALA A 161 22.45 15.90 29.38
N TYR A 162 22.70 16.59 30.44
CA TYR A 162 23.68 17.67 30.47
C TYR A 162 24.38 17.76 31.80
N VAL A 163 25.58 18.33 31.79
CA VAL A 163 26.44 18.48 33.00
C VAL A 163 26.28 19.87 33.59
N THR A 164 26.08 19.94 34.89
CA THR A 164 25.89 21.17 35.67
C THR A 164 26.88 21.29 36.81
N ASN A 165 26.76 22.37 37.59
CA ASN A 165 27.58 22.63 38.78
C ASN A 165 29.09 22.53 38.54
N GLY A 166 29.60 23.09 37.46
CA GLY A 166 31.01 23.06 37.14
C GLY A 166 31.59 21.65 36.89
N GLY A 167 30.76 20.74 36.39
CA GLY A 167 31.20 19.38 36.06
C GLY A 167 30.94 18.33 37.15
N THR A 168 30.20 18.68 38.21
CA THR A 168 29.99 17.73 39.33
C THR A 168 28.69 16.98 39.28
N ARG A 169 27.74 17.41 38.43
CA ARG A 169 26.40 16.81 38.40
C ARG A 169 25.91 16.58 36.98
N LEU A 170 25.37 15.40 36.73
CA LEU A 170 24.68 15.02 35.51
C LEU A 170 23.17 15.13 35.77
N GLU A 171 22.48 15.91 34.94
CA GLU A 171 21.01 16.08 34.96
C GLU A 171 20.40 15.42 33.75
N ILE A 172 19.30 14.71 33.96
CA ILE A 172 18.48 14.06 32.95
C ILE A 172 17.08 14.67 32.98
N VAL A 173 16.65 15.25 31.86
CA VAL A 173 15.35 15.86 31.71
C VAL A 173 14.54 15.13 30.62
N GLY A 174 13.24 15.01 30.82
CA GLY A 174 12.33 14.36 29.87
C GLY A 174 12.22 12.84 29.99
N ALA A 175 12.99 12.22 30.90
CA ALA A 175 12.88 10.80 31.17
C ALA A 175 11.68 10.51 32.11
N THR A 176 11.15 9.29 32.01
CA THR A 176 10.08 8.80 32.90
C THR A 176 10.66 8.45 34.26
N GLU A 177 9.93 8.69 35.35
CA GLU A 177 10.35 8.27 36.70
C GLU A 177 10.65 6.77 36.75
N GLY A 178 11.76 6.44 37.44
CA GLY A 178 12.17 5.04 37.64
C GLY A 178 12.86 4.40 36.43
N VAL A 179 13.11 5.15 35.34
CA VAL A 179 13.89 4.63 34.21
C VAL A 179 15.33 4.37 34.64
N ASP A 180 15.91 3.28 34.15
CA ASP A 180 17.30 2.92 34.39
C ASP A 180 18.25 3.84 33.63
N ILE A 181 19.13 4.53 34.34
CA ILE A 181 20.16 5.45 33.82
C ILE A 181 21.50 4.85 34.08
N ARG A 182 22.29 4.69 33.03
CA ARG A 182 23.65 4.13 33.10
C ARG A 182 24.66 5.07 32.45
N LEU A 183 25.75 5.28 33.09
CA LEU A 183 26.88 6.07 32.63
C LEU A 183 28.07 5.18 32.32
N TYR A 184 28.60 5.29 31.13
CA TYR A 184 29.75 4.52 30.65
C TYR A 184 30.88 5.46 30.25
N ASP A 185 32.11 4.97 30.36
CA ASP A 185 33.24 5.59 29.68
C ASP A 185 33.24 5.28 28.17
N TYR A 186 34.20 5.84 27.46
CA TYR A 186 34.32 5.62 26.00
C TYR A 186 34.76 4.20 25.62
N THR A 187 35.24 3.39 26.59
CA THR A 187 35.62 1.98 26.40
C THR A 187 34.42 1.05 26.57
N GLY A 188 33.27 1.58 27.04
CA GLY A 188 32.07 0.79 27.34
C GLY A 188 32.02 0.26 28.75
N GLN A 189 32.94 0.66 29.65
CA GLN A 189 32.90 0.29 31.05
C GLN A 189 31.80 1.06 31.78
N LEU A 190 30.90 0.36 32.47
CA LEU A 190 29.87 0.96 33.32
C LEU A 190 30.53 1.65 34.53
N LEU A 191 30.25 2.91 34.71
CA LEU A 191 30.79 3.72 35.81
C LEU A 191 29.75 3.98 36.90
N LEU A 192 28.48 4.29 36.51
CA LEU A 192 27.38 4.58 37.42
C LEU A 192 26.08 3.99 36.88
N SER A 193 25.19 3.59 37.76
CA SER A 193 23.83 3.21 37.46
C SER A 193 22.88 3.78 38.52
N SER A 194 21.75 4.35 38.10
CA SER A 194 20.75 4.97 38.98
C SER A 194 19.40 5.02 38.29
N THR A 195 18.34 5.20 39.06
CA THR A 195 17.00 5.56 38.58
C THR A 195 16.65 7.02 38.90
N GLU A 196 17.56 7.74 39.56
CA GLU A 196 17.40 9.16 39.84
C GLU A 196 17.87 10.00 38.65
N HIS A 197 17.15 11.04 38.32
CA HIS A 197 17.43 11.92 37.18
C HIS A 197 18.59 12.91 37.40
N ALA A 198 19.22 12.84 38.56
CA ALA A 198 20.37 13.68 38.94
C ALA A 198 21.43 12.84 39.59
N LEU A 199 22.57 12.68 38.92
CA LEU A 199 23.69 11.86 39.38
C LEU A 199 24.90 12.70 39.78
N ASP A 200 25.53 12.36 40.89
CA ASP A 200 26.83 12.94 41.27
C ASP A 200 27.93 12.30 40.42
N ILE A 201 28.61 13.12 39.64
CA ILE A 201 29.72 12.72 38.79
C ILE A 201 31.03 13.42 39.21
N SER A 202 31.06 14.03 40.40
CA SER A 202 32.20 14.83 40.89
C SER A 202 33.51 14.02 40.89
N ALA A 203 33.46 12.74 41.22
CA ALA A 203 34.62 11.84 41.28
C ALA A 203 35.13 11.38 39.88
N LEU A 204 34.39 11.63 38.81
CA LEU A 204 34.82 11.23 37.47
C LEU A 204 35.81 12.23 36.88
N PRO A 205 36.81 11.79 36.10
CA PRO A 205 37.72 12.70 35.37
C PRO A 205 36.99 13.55 34.33
N THR A 206 37.62 14.68 33.93
CA THR A 206 37.17 15.43 32.78
C THR A 206 37.30 14.57 31.51
N GLY A 207 36.24 14.45 30.73
CA GLY A 207 36.24 13.59 29.55
C GLY A 207 34.87 13.44 28.91
N SER A 208 34.79 12.56 27.90
CA SER A 208 33.56 12.20 27.22
C SER A 208 32.99 10.90 27.78
N TYR A 209 31.69 10.90 28.01
CA TYR A 209 30.96 9.79 28.59
C TYR A 209 29.71 9.49 27.76
N ILE A 210 29.24 8.23 27.81
CA ILE A 210 28.01 7.77 27.18
C ILE A 210 26.97 7.59 28.27
N VAL A 211 25.83 8.23 28.13
CA VAL A 211 24.66 8.10 29.01
C VAL A 211 23.62 7.27 28.30
N LEU A 212 23.20 6.18 28.91
CA LEU A 212 22.06 5.35 28.49
C LEU A 212 20.91 5.60 29.45
N VAL A 213 19.76 6.03 28.96
CA VAL A 213 18.52 6.28 29.72
C VAL A 213 17.42 5.42 29.11
N GLY A 214 17.11 4.29 29.75
CA GLY A 214 16.28 3.26 29.13
C GLY A 214 16.90 2.76 27.82
N ASN A 215 16.25 3.07 26.69
CA ASN A 215 16.76 2.76 25.35
C ASN A 215 17.40 3.99 24.63
N TYR A 216 17.38 5.13 25.26
CA TYR A 216 17.95 6.36 24.68
C TYR A 216 19.43 6.50 25.05
N THR A 217 20.27 6.75 24.06
CA THR A 217 21.72 6.93 24.25
C THR A 217 22.15 8.33 23.81
N THR A 218 22.92 9.00 24.66
CA THR A 218 23.51 10.29 24.33
C THR A 218 24.93 10.39 24.85
N ARG A 219 25.68 11.37 24.35
CA ARG A 219 27.03 11.66 24.78
C ARG A 219 27.05 12.96 25.59
N ILE A 220 27.75 12.97 26.70
CA ILE A 220 28.07 14.16 27.49
C ILE A 220 29.58 14.43 27.52
N VAL A 221 29.96 15.65 27.84
CA VAL A 221 31.34 16.06 28.13
C VAL A 221 31.35 16.69 29.53
N LYS A 222 32.22 16.16 30.37
CA LYS A 222 32.49 16.68 31.71
C LYS A 222 33.71 17.60 31.67
#